data_ef4381f9c61d709e9d8cabf95fbc2347
#
_entry.id   ef4381f9c61d709e9d8cabf95fbc2347
#
_cell.length_a   1.000
_cell.length_b   1.000
_cell.length_c   1.000
_cell.angle_alpha   90.00
_cell.angle_beta   90.00
_cell.angle_gamma   90.00
#
_symmetry.space_group_name_H-M   'P 1'
#
loop_
_entity.id
_entity.type
_entity.pdbx_description
1 polymer ?
#
loop_
_entity_poly.entity_id
_entity_poly.type
_entity_poly.pdbx_seq_one_letter_code
_entity_poly.pdbx_strand_id
1 'polypeptide(L)'
;DNLLGYLMMGQILEGEPDTTKWKQIYQHCQDENYNLNFNKLKSAFFDLNYLNRSQINAAARIMDRNAKYTYLSEIVKVQRLSVLKKIDYYLKSHLDQDISRKDLANFLNYSQSHVSHLIKSKLNCSFTQYLRQKRMQKAKKLLQNTDLQVKKIAAKVGFSDPNYFSRRFKKATGLSPTSYRKYNTKTKTHS
;
A
#
# COMPACT_ATOMS: atom_id res chain seq x y z
N ASP A 1 13.34 -2.27 -7.06
CA ASP A 1 13.02 -0.89 -6.66
C ASP A 1 11.57 -0.88 -6.18
N ASN A 2 11.37 -0.82 -4.86
CA ASN A 2 10.03 -0.69 -4.29
C ASN A 2 9.62 0.77 -4.38
N LEU A 3 8.66 1.07 -5.26
CA LEU A 3 8.05 2.38 -5.36
C LEU A 3 7.22 2.64 -4.08
N LEU A 4 7.73 3.47 -3.17
CA LEU A 4 7.09 3.77 -1.88
C LEU A 4 5.92 4.74 -1.97
N GLY A 5 5.66 5.27 -3.16
CA GLY A 5 4.58 6.22 -3.43
C GLY A 5 5.00 7.36 -4.35
N TYR A 6 4.02 8.15 -4.76
CA TYR A 6 4.23 9.37 -5.55
C TYR A 6 4.00 10.59 -4.67
N LEU A 7 4.96 11.51 -4.69
CA LEU A 7 4.76 12.84 -4.13
C LEU A 7 4.35 13.77 -5.29
N MET A 8 3.09 14.21 -5.31
CA MET A 8 2.59 15.12 -6.34
C MET A 8 2.70 16.56 -5.84
N MET A 9 3.38 17.41 -6.58
CA MET A 9 3.25 18.85 -6.45
C MET A 9 1.98 19.29 -7.19
N GLY A 10 1.20 20.16 -6.57
CA GLY A 10 0.04 20.77 -7.21
C GLY A 10 0.43 21.53 -8.49
N GLN A 11 -0.55 22.00 -9.24
CA GLN A 11 -0.33 22.74 -10.48
C GLN A 11 0.37 24.07 -10.16
N ILE A 12 1.65 24.16 -10.53
CA ILE A 12 2.49 25.34 -10.34
C ILE A 12 3.07 25.76 -11.69
N LEU A 13 2.92 27.01 -12.04
CA LEU A 13 3.51 27.56 -13.26
C LEU A 13 4.99 27.91 -13.02
N GLU A 14 5.86 27.52 -13.95
CA GLU A 14 7.25 27.98 -13.93
C GLU A 14 7.33 29.43 -14.42
N GLY A 15 7.62 30.36 -13.50
CA GLY A 15 7.67 31.78 -13.75
C GLY A 15 6.29 32.42 -13.89
N GLU A 16 6.29 33.77 -13.88
CA GLU A 16 5.08 34.58 -13.92
C GLU A 16 4.20 34.29 -15.14
N PRO A 17 2.87 34.21 -14.98
CA PRO A 17 1.96 34.04 -16.11
C PRO A 17 2.01 35.30 -17.00
N ASP A 18 2.32 35.11 -18.27
CA ASP A 18 2.44 36.19 -19.25
C ASP A 18 1.58 35.90 -20.50
N THR A 19 1.43 36.94 -21.33
CA THR A 19 0.62 36.88 -22.56
C THR A 19 1.19 35.92 -23.61
N THR A 20 2.51 35.68 -23.61
CA THR A 20 3.16 34.76 -24.57
C THR A 20 2.84 33.32 -24.22
N LYS A 21 2.99 32.93 -22.95
CA LYS A 21 2.58 31.61 -22.44
C LYS A 21 1.08 31.38 -22.65
N TRP A 22 0.27 32.41 -22.40
CA TRP A 22 -1.16 32.31 -22.66
C TRP A 22 -1.48 32.03 -24.13
N LYS A 23 -0.81 32.70 -25.07
CA LYS A 23 -1.00 32.46 -26.51
C LYS A 23 -0.66 31.02 -26.89
N GLN A 24 0.42 30.45 -26.35
CA GLN A 24 0.80 29.05 -26.59
C GLN A 24 -0.27 28.06 -26.09
N ILE A 25 -0.78 28.27 -24.87
CA ILE A 25 -1.84 27.45 -24.30
C ILE A 25 -3.14 27.57 -25.13
N TYR A 26 -3.50 28.81 -25.49
CA TYR A 26 -4.69 29.07 -26.30
C TYR A 26 -4.61 28.37 -27.66
N GLN A 27 -3.46 28.49 -28.34
CA GLN A 27 -3.23 27.82 -29.62
C GLN A 27 -3.31 26.30 -29.49
N HIS A 28 -2.65 25.73 -28.52
CA HIS A 28 -2.71 24.29 -28.25
C HIS A 28 -4.14 23.79 -28.00
N CYS A 29 -4.92 24.53 -27.21
CA CYS A 29 -6.32 24.17 -26.97
C CYS A 29 -7.19 24.27 -28.23
N GLN A 30 -6.85 25.17 -29.15
CA GLN A 30 -7.52 25.30 -30.46
C GLN A 30 -7.16 24.12 -31.38
N ASP A 31 -5.88 23.78 -31.46
CA ASP A 31 -5.36 22.70 -32.31
C ASP A 31 -5.94 21.33 -31.89
N GLU A 32 -6.11 21.10 -30.59
CA GLU A 32 -6.71 19.89 -30.02
C GLU A 32 -8.25 19.93 -29.94
N ASN A 33 -8.86 21.03 -30.43
CA ASN A 33 -10.32 21.21 -30.52
C ASN A 33 -11.05 21.01 -29.16
N TYR A 34 -10.45 21.47 -28.04
CA TYR A 34 -11.10 21.42 -26.74
C TYR A 34 -12.30 22.39 -26.65
N ASN A 35 -13.45 21.87 -26.24
CA ASN A 35 -14.64 22.69 -26.01
C ASN A 35 -14.56 23.38 -24.63
N LEU A 36 -13.83 24.48 -24.53
CA LEU A 36 -13.55 25.19 -23.30
C LEU A 36 -14.09 26.63 -23.32
N ASN A 37 -14.46 27.12 -22.13
CA ASN A 37 -14.74 28.54 -21.95
C ASN A 37 -13.41 29.31 -21.81
N PHE A 38 -12.88 29.84 -22.90
CA PHE A 38 -11.58 30.49 -22.95
C PHE A 38 -11.46 31.74 -22.07
N ASN A 39 -12.55 32.45 -21.77
CA ASN A 39 -12.51 33.58 -20.85
C ASN A 39 -12.26 33.12 -19.42
N LYS A 40 -12.95 32.05 -18.98
CA LYS A 40 -12.70 31.46 -17.67
C LYS A 40 -11.30 30.84 -17.58
N LEU A 41 -10.85 30.17 -18.63
CA LEU A 41 -9.51 29.57 -18.68
C LEU A 41 -8.43 30.64 -18.60
N LYS A 42 -8.61 31.78 -19.29
CA LYS A 42 -7.68 32.92 -19.25
C LYS A 42 -7.57 33.52 -17.86
N SER A 43 -8.71 33.78 -17.20
CA SER A 43 -8.70 34.29 -15.83
C SER A 43 -7.98 33.33 -14.89
N ALA A 44 -8.34 32.05 -14.92
CA ALA A 44 -7.68 31.02 -14.08
C ALA A 44 -6.18 30.89 -14.34
N PHE A 45 -5.73 31.06 -15.61
CA PHE A 45 -4.29 31.02 -15.93
C PHE A 45 -3.52 32.17 -15.28
N PHE A 46 -4.05 33.40 -15.31
CA PHE A 46 -3.39 34.55 -14.71
C PHE A 46 -3.49 34.57 -13.18
N ASP A 47 -4.41 33.81 -12.60
CA ASP A 47 -4.57 33.61 -11.16
C ASP A 47 -3.71 32.45 -10.61
N LEU A 48 -2.98 31.72 -11.48
CA LEU A 48 -2.12 30.62 -11.05
C LEU A 48 -0.96 31.10 -10.19
N ASN A 49 -0.72 30.38 -9.10
CA ASN A 49 0.52 30.55 -8.35
C ASN A 49 1.73 30.15 -9.21
N TYR A 50 2.76 30.93 -9.18
CA TYR A 50 4.00 30.64 -9.91
C TYR A 50 5.21 30.62 -8.99
N LEU A 51 6.21 29.85 -9.39
CA LEU A 51 7.51 29.78 -8.72
C LEU A 51 8.61 29.97 -9.77
N ASN A 52 9.66 30.68 -9.40
CA ASN A 52 10.84 30.73 -10.24
C ASN A 52 11.64 29.41 -10.15
N ARG A 53 12.55 29.19 -11.10
CA ARG A 53 13.36 27.96 -11.19
C ARG A 53 14.11 27.64 -9.89
N SER A 54 14.62 28.64 -9.20
CA SER A 54 15.32 28.46 -7.92
C SER A 54 14.39 27.94 -6.82
N GLN A 55 13.18 28.50 -6.74
CA GLN A 55 12.16 28.08 -5.78
C GLN A 55 11.67 26.66 -6.07
N ILE A 56 11.47 26.31 -7.34
CA ILE A 56 11.10 24.94 -7.74
C ILE A 56 12.20 23.95 -7.33
N ASN A 57 13.46 24.27 -7.61
CA ASN A 57 14.58 23.43 -7.22
C ASN A 57 14.76 23.33 -5.70
N ALA A 58 14.48 24.39 -4.96
CA ALA A 58 14.50 24.37 -3.50
C ALA A 58 13.38 23.47 -2.94
N ALA A 59 12.15 23.60 -3.45
CA ALA A 59 11.03 22.75 -3.08
C ALA A 59 11.32 21.26 -3.38
N ALA A 60 11.84 20.95 -4.56
CA ALA A 60 12.23 19.60 -4.94
C ALA A 60 13.27 18.99 -3.98
N ARG A 61 14.29 19.77 -3.57
CA ARG A 61 15.29 19.33 -2.58
C ARG A 61 14.69 19.08 -1.20
N ILE A 62 13.76 19.91 -0.76
CA ILE A 62 13.06 19.72 0.52
C ILE A 62 12.24 18.44 0.47
N MET A 63 11.53 18.20 -0.63
CA MET A 63 10.73 16.99 -0.83
C MET A 63 11.59 15.72 -0.85
N ASP A 64 12.72 15.71 -1.56
CA ASP A 64 13.67 14.60 -1.59
C ASP A 64 14.23 14.31 -0.18
N ARG A 65 14.61 15.33 0.57
CA ARG A 65 15.06 15.16 1.97
C ARG A 65 13.97 14.61 2.88
N ASN A 66 12.75 15.10 2.76
CA ASN A 66 11.61 14.61 3.55
C ASN A 66 11.28 13.15 3.22
N ALA A 67 11.30 12.78 1.94
CA ALA A 67 11.11 11.40 1.51
C ALA A 67 12.20 10.48 2.08
N LYS A 68 13.47 10.88 1.99
CA LYS A 68 14.61 10.15 2.60
C LYS A 68 14.48 10.05 4.12
N TYR A 69 14.12 11.14 4.80
CA TYR A 69 13.93 11.14 6.25
C TYR A 69 12.80 10.19 6.66
N THR A 70 11.67 10.23 5.97
CA THR A 70 10.54 9.32 6.25
C THR A 70 10.95 7.87 6.06
N TYR A 71 11.64 7.55 4.97
CA TYR A 71 12.16 6.21 4.71
C TYR A 71 13.11 5.73 5.80
N LEU A 72 14.09 6.55 6.18
CA LEU A 72 15.05 6.23 7.24
C LEU A 72 14.38 6.09 8.61
N SER A 73 13.40 6.94 8.92
CA SER A 73 12.66 6.88 10.19
C SER A 73 11.87 5.57 10.32
N GLU A 74 11.25 5.08 9.24
CA GLU A 74 10.58 3.78 9.23
C GLU A 74 11.56 2.62 9.41
N ILE A 75 12.74 2.65 8.76
CA ILE A 75 13.78 1.63 8.97
C ILE A 75 14.22 1.59 10.45
N VAL A 76 14.52 2.75 11.04
CA VAL A 76 14.93 2.84 12.45
C VAL A 76 13.82 2.34 13.37
N LYS A 77 12.58 2.66 13.09
CA LYS A 77 11.42 2.18 13.84
C LYS A 77 11.32 0.65 13.80
N VAL A 78 11.47 0.05 12.61
CA VAL A 78 11.46 -1.40 12.46
C VAL A 78 12.62 -2.04 13.22
N GLN A 79 13.83 -1.48 13.17
CA GLN A 79 14.99 -2.02 13.89
C GLN A 79 14.81 -2.01 15.41
N ARG A 80 14.08 -1.03 15.97
CA ARG A 80 13.76 -0.94 17.41
C ARG A 80 12.66 -1.91 17.86
N LEU A 81 11.95 -2.55 16.95
CA LEU A 81 10.90 -3.50 17.30
C LEU A 81 11.49 -4.76 17.93
N SER A 82 10.75 -5.37 18.88
CA SER A 82 11.04 -6.72 19.32
C SER A 82 11.01 -7.69 18.13
N VAL A 83 11.76 -8.78 18.22
CA VAL A 83 11.88 -9.74 17.11
C VAL A 83 10.52 -10.29 16.64
N LEU A 84 9.56 -10.51 17.53
CA LEU A 84 8.21 -10.93 17.15
C LEU A 84 7.47 -9.85 16.37
N LYS A 85 7.62 -8.58 16.75
CA LYS A 85 7.06 -7.47 16.00
C LYS A 85 7.71 -7.29 14.63
N LYS A 86 9.02 -7.57 14.49
CA LYS A 86 9.71 -7.62 13.20
C LYS A 86 9.15 -8.71 12.30
N ILE A 87 8.93 -9.91 12.85
CA ILE A 87 8.29 -11.01 12.13
C ILE A 87 6.89 -10.61 11.65
N ASP A 88 6.07 -10.04 12.54
CA ASP A 88 4.73 -9.58 12.18
C ASP A 88 4.73 -8.49 11.12
N TYR A 89 5.64 -7.54 11.21
CA TYR A 89 5.83 -6.49 10.20
C TYR A 89 6.15 -7.08 8.83
N TYR A 90 7.15 -7.98 8.77
CA TYR A 90 7.54 -8.66 7.54
C TYR A 90 6.39 -9.46 6.92
N LEU A 91 5.72 -10.28 7.72
CA LEU A 91 4.61 -11.09 7.24
C LEU A 91 3.45 -10.23 6.74
N LYS A 92 3.12 -9.13 7.43
CA LYS A 92 2.01 -8.25 7.04
C LYS A 92 2.18 -7.65 5.64
N SER A 93 3.40 -7.29 5.26
CA SER A 93 3.71 -6.70 3.96
C SER A 93 3.86 -7.71 2.82
N HIS A 94 4.06 -9.01 3.12
CA HIS A 94 4.35 -10.04 2.11
C HIS A 94 3.36 -11.21 2.11
N LEU A 95 2.20 -11.13 2.82
CA LEU A 95 1.26 -12.26 2.98
C LEU A 95 0.70 -12.81 1.67
N ASP A 96 0.69 -12.02 0.62
CA ASP A 96 0.25 -12.38 -0.74
C ASP A 96 1.32 -13.13 -1.56
N GLN A 97 2.55 -13.16 -1.09
CA GLN A 97 3.69 -13.80 -1.74
C GLN A 97 3.96 -15.20 -1.17
N ASP A 98 4.75 -15.99 -1.90
CA ASP A 98 5.26 -17.25 -1.37
C ASP A 98 6.46 -16.98 -0.45
N ILE A 99 6.19 -16.94 0.85
CA ILE A 99 7.19 -16.63 1.87
C ILE A 99 7.80 -17.90 2.41
N SER A 100 9.12 -18.07 2.24
CA SER A 100 9.89 -19.13 2.86
C SER A 100 10.49 -18.73 4.21
N ARG A 101 10.95 -19.74 4.98
CA ARG A 101 11.76 -19.46 6.19
C ARG A 101 13.07 -18.77 5.87
N LYS A 102 13.64 -19.04 4.70
CA LYS A 102 14.88 -18.41 4.23
C LYS A 102 14.71 -16.92 4.08
N ASP A 103 13.59 -16.47 3.50
CA ASP A 103 13.31 -15.05 3.29
C ASP A 103 13.16 -14.31 4.62
N LEU A 104 12.42 -14.91 5.57
CA LEU A 104 12.31 -14.34 6.92
C LEU A 104 13.64 -14.33 7.68
N ALA A 105 14.45 -15.39 7.54
CA ALA A 105 15.77 -15.46 8.14
C ALA A 105 16.71 -14.38 7.61
N ASN A 106 16.72 -14.17 6.31
CA ASN A 106 17.46 -13.09 5.66
C ASN A 106 17.01 -11.71 6.18
N PHE A 107 15.70 -11.47 6.25
CA PHE A 107 15.16 -10.20 6.77
C PHE A 107 15.57 -9.92 8.22
N LEU A 108 15.63 -10.95 9.04
CA LEU A 108 16.01 -10.84 10.46
C LEU A 108 17.52 -10.86 10.70
N ASN A 109 18.34 -11.16 9.69
CA ASN A 109 19.76 -11.48 9.79
C ASN A 109 20.04 -12.65 10.76
N TYR A 110 19.22 -13.70 10.67
CA TYR A 110 19.32 -14.92 11.49
C TYR A 110 19.47 -16.16 10.59
N SER A 111 19.95 -17.27 11.19
CA SER A 111 19.87 -18.58 10.51
C SER A 111 18.44 -19.10 10.49
N GLN A 112 18.12 -19.96 9.51
CA GLN A 112 16.78 -20.59 9.42
C GLN A 112 16.45 -21.43 10.66
N SER A 113 17.45 -22.09 11.25
CA SER A 113 17.31 -22.86 12.51
C SER A 113 16.95 -21.96 13.67
N HIS A 114 17.63 -20.81 13.80
CA HIS A 114 17.34 -19.82 14.83
C HIS A 114 15.91 -19.28 14.72
N VAL A 115 15.46 -18.92 13.50
CA VAL A 115 14.08 -18.47 13.26
C VAL A 115 13.07 -19.56 13.64
N SER A 116 13.34 -20.82 13.29
CA SER A 116 12.45 -21.95 13.64
C SER A 116 12.34 -22.15 15.15
N HIS A 117 13.47 -22.13 15.84
CA HIS A 117 13.53 -22.24 17.30
C HIS A 117 12.82 -21.07 17.99
N LEU A 118 13.06 -19.85 17.52
CA LEU A 118 12.46 -18.63 18.05
C LEU A 118 10.93 -18.62 17.92
N ILE A 119 10.40 -18.98 16.73
CA ILE A 119 8.96 -19.09 16.53
C ILE A 119 8.37 -20.19 17.40
N LYS A 120 9.04 -21.36 17.48
CA LYS A 120 8.56 -22.46 18.30
C LYS A 120 8.55 -22.10 19.78
N SER A 121 9.64 -21.49 20.30
CA SER A 121 9.76 -21.12 21.72
C SER A 121 8.81 -19.99 22.14
N LYS A 122 8.58 -19.00 21.28
CA LYS A 122 7.75 -17.81 21.61
C LYS A 122 6.28 -17.96 21.27
N LEU A 123 5.93 -18.77 20.26
CA LEU A 123 4.56 -18.89 19.74
C LEU A 123 4.01 -20.32 19.79
N ASN A 124 4.80 -21.27 20.25
CA ASN A 124 4.47 -22.69 20.35
C ASN A 124 3.91 -23.31 19.05
N CYS A 125 4.35 -22.82 17.90
CA CYS A 125 3.92 -23.30 16.57
C CYS A 125 5.07 -23.25 15.57
N SER A 126 4.93 -23.94 14.41
CA SER A 126 5.89 -23.83 13.31
C SER A 126 5.70 -22.53 12.54
N PHE A 127 6.75 -22.12 11.77
CA PHE A 127 6.65 -20.97 10.85
C PHE A 127 5.46 -21.09 9.89
N THR A 128 5.29 -22.26 9.29
CA THR A 128 4.18 -22.52 8.34
C THR A 128 2.81 -22.40 9.02
N GLN A 129 2.68 -22.85 10.26
CA GLN A 129 1.45 -22.68 11.04
C GLN A 129 1.20 -21.21 11.36
N TYR A 130 2.23 -20.48 11.77
CA TYR A 130 2.13 -19.05 12.07
C TYR A 130 1.76 -18.22 10.83
N LEU A 131 2.45 -18.43 9.71
CA LEU A 131 2.11 -17.80 8.42
C LEU A 131 0.66 -18.05 8.04
N ARG A 132 0.20 -19.30 8.15
CA ARG A 132 -1.18 -19.66 7.86
C ARG A 132 -2.18 -18.94 8.77
N GLN A 133 -1.89 -18.84 10.07
CA GLN A 133 -2.73 -18.08 11.00
C GLN A 133 -2.84 -16.61 10.59
N LYS A 134 -1.72 -15.96 10.24
CA LYS A 134 -1.72 -14.57 9.78
C LYS A 134 -2.50 -14.38 8.47
N ARG A 135 -2.36 -15.30 7.52
CA ARG A 135 -3.15 -15.31 6.27
C ARG A 135 -4.65 -15.42 6.55
N MET A 136 -5.06 -16.30 7.47
CA MET A 136 -6.46 -16.44 7.88
C MET A 136 -6.98 -15.19 8.60
N GLN A 137 -6.19 -14.56 9.47
CA GLN A 137 -6.57 -13.30 10.12
C GLN A 137 -6.80 -12.18 9.10
N LYS A 138 -5.90 -12.03 8.09
CA LYS A 138 -6.08 -11.06 6.99
C LYS A 138 -7.33 -11.37 6.16
N ALA A 139 -7.58 -12.66 5.86
CA ALA A 139 -8.76 -13.10 5.13
C ALA A 139 -10.06 -12.73 5.85
N LYS A 140 -10.14 -12.97 7.17
CA LYS A 140 -11.30 -12.59 8.00
C LYS A 140 -11.59 -11.10 7.88
N LYS A 141 -10.54 -10.25 8.02
CA LYS A 141 -10.68 -8.79 7.91
C LYS A 141 -11.17 -8.37 6.52
N LEU A 142 -10.64 -8.96 5.45
CA LEU A 142 -11.07 -8.65 4.08
C LEU A 142 -12.52 -9.07 3.83
N LEU A 143 -12.94 -10.23 4.33
CA LEU A 143 -14.32 -10.71 4.21
C LEU A 143 -15.32 -9.83 4.97
N GLN A 144 -14.91 -9.23 6.10
CA GLN A 144 -15.75 -8.37 6.93
C GLN A 144 -15.86 -6.92 6.43
N ASN A 145 -14.80 -6.43 5.76
CA ASN A 145 -14.66 -5.00 5.48
C ASN A 145 -14.64 -4.66 3.99
N THR A 146 -14.77 -5.66 3.11
CA THR A 146 -14.78 -5.45 1.64
C THR A 146 -15.72 -6.41 0.94
N ASP A 147 -16.20 -6.00 -0.25
CA ASP A 147 -17.03 -6.84 -1.13
C ASP A 147 -16.21 -7.64 -2.14
N LEU A 148 -14.89 -7.74 -1.94
CA LEU A 148 -14.00 -8.49 -2.82
C LEU A 148 -14.47 -9.94 -2.98
N GLN A 149 -14.45 -10.44 -4.21
CA GLN A 149 -14.72 -11.85 -4.48
C GLN A 149 -13.78 -12.77 -3.69
N VAL A 150 -14.27 -13.93 -3.25
CA VAL A 150 -13.48 -14.90 -2.47
C VAL A 150 -12.19 -15.30 -3.20
N LYS A 151 -12.22 -15.45 -4.54
CA LYS A 151 -11.04 -15.71 -5.37
C LYS A 151 -9.98 -14.60 -5.23
N LYS A 152 -10.40 -13.33 -5.25
CA LYS A 152 -9.50 -12.18 -5.08
C LYS A 152 -8.93 -12.12 -3.65
N ILE A 153 -9.74 -12.46 -2.64
CA ILE A 153 -9.26 -12.54 -1.25
C ILE A 153 -8.22 -13.65 -1.10
N ALA A 154 -8.47 -14.84 -1.66
CA ALA A 154 -7.52 -15.96 -1.63
C ALA A 154 -6.15 -15.52 -2.17
N ALA A 155 -6.10 -14.88 -3.34
CA ALA A 155 -4.87 -14.36 -3.92
C ALA A 155 -4.20 -13.30 -3.01
N LYS A 156 -4.96 -12.32 -2.50
CA LYS A 156 -4.45 -11.26 -1.60
C LYS A 156 -3.90 -11.78 -0.26
N VAL A 157 -4.21 -13.01 0.11
CA VAL A 157 -3.68 -13.65 1.32
C VAL A 157 -2.74 -14.81 1.01
N GLY A 158 -2.23 -14.89 -0.23
CA GLY A 158 -1.18 -15.82 -0.64
C GLY A 158 -1.62 -17.26 -0.90
N PHE A 159 -2.87 -17.47 -1.34
CA PHE A 159 -3.35 -18.76 -1.81
C PHE A 159 -3.57 -18.74 -3.31
N SER A 160 -2.82 -19.55 -4.04
CA SER A 160 -2.96 -19.71 -5.50
C SER A 160 -4.26 -20.45 -5.89
N ASP A 161 -4.72 -21.41 -5.05
CA ASP A 161 -5.96 -22.15 -5.26
C ASP A 161 -7.07 -21.65 -4.31
N PRO A 162 -8.14 -21.00 -4.86
CA PRO A 162 -9.28 -20.55 -4.07
C PRO A 162 -10.09 -21.67 -3.41
N ASN A 163 -10.10 -22.86 -3.98
CA ASN A 163 -10.80 -24.01 -3.39
C ASN A 163 -10.04 -24.54 -2.18
N TYR A 164 -8.72 -24.64 -2.29
CA TYR A 164 -7.87 -24.98 -1.16
C TYR A 164 -7.98 -23.92 -0.05
N PHE A 165 -7.97 -22.64 -0.38
CA PHE A 165 -8.22 -21.55 0.55
C PHE A 165 -9.55 -21.74 1.28
N SER A 166 -10.65 -21.97 0.56
CA SER A 166 -11.99 -22.10 1.14
C SER A 166 -12.09 -23.29 2.11
N ARG A 167 -11.49 -24.43 1.77
CA ARG A 167 -11.40 -25.58 2.68
C ARG A 167 -10.61 -25.27 3.95
N ARG A 168 -9.47 -24.60 3.80
CA ARG A 168 -8.61 -24.20 4.94
C ARG A 168 -9.28 -23.14 5.81
N PHE A 169 -9.97 -22.18 5.20
CA PHE A 169 -10.72 -21.17 5.91
C PHE A 169 -11.85 -21.77 6.73
N LYS A 170 -12.65 -22.68 6.15
CA LYS A 170 -13.71 -23.42 6.85
C LYS A 170 -13.14 -24.23 8.01
N LYS A 171 -12.00 -24.91 7.82
CA LYS A 171 -11.33 -25.64 8.92
C LYS A 171 -10.89 -24.72 10.07
N ALA A 172 -10.48 -23.49 9.76
CA ALA A 172 -9.98 -22.53 10.75
C ALA A 172 -11.10 -21.73 11.44
N THR A 173 -12.29 -21.60 10.85
CA THR A 173 -13.36 -20.71 11.32
C THR A 173 -14.69 -21.41 11.58
N GLY A 174 -14.85 -22.65 11.15
CA GLY A 174 -16.11 -23.38 11.15
C GLY A 174 -17.04 -23.04 9.98
N LEU A 175 -16.84 -21.91 9.29
CA LEU A 175 -17.70 -21.41 8.23
C LEU A 175 -16.96 -21.28 6.89
N SER A 176 -17.67 -21.46 5.78
CA SER A 176 -17.12 -21.12 4.47
C SER A 176 -16.87 -19.59 4.39
N PRO A 177 -15.94 -19.11 3.52
CA PRO A 177 -15.71 -17.68 3.35
C PRO A 177 -16.98 -16.89 3.04
N THR A 178 -17.85 -17.43 2.18
CA THR A 178 -19.13 -16.80 1.81
C THR A 178 -20.11 -16.76 2.99
N SER A 179 -20.23 -17.86 3.74
CA SER A 179 -21.08 -17.92 4.94
C SER A 179 -20.55 -16.99 6.04
N TYR A 180 -19.24 -16.92 6.21
CA TYR A 180 -18.58 -16.03 7.17
C TYR A 180 -18.86 -14.56 6.86
N ARG A 181 -18.83 -14.14 5.60
CA ARG A 181 -19.21 -12.78 5.16
C ARG A 181 -20.67 -12.49 5.53
N LYS A 182 -21.60 -13.36 5.11
CA LYS A 182 -23.04 -13.20 5.38
C LYS A 182 -23.37 -13.08 6.88
N TYR A 183 -22.71 -13.89 7.70
CA TYR A 183 -22.90 -13.85 9.16
C TYR A 183 -22.50 -12.48 9.74
N ASN A 184 -21.33 -11.96 9.33
CA ASN A 184 -20.83 -10.69 9.87
C ASN A 184 -21.55 -9.45 9.29
N THR A 185 -22.17 -9.53 8.10
CA THR A 185 -22.99 -8.44 7.56
C THR A 185 -24.30 -8.31 8.34
N LYS A 186 -24.93 -9.42 8.73
CA LYS A 186 -26.15 -9.41 9.54
C LYS A 186 -25.95 -8.83 10.93
N THR A 187 -24.80 -9.06 11.55
CA THR A 187 -24.50 -8.50 12.90
C THR A 187 -24.22 -7.00 12.89
N LYS A 188 -23.80 -6.41 11.75
CA LYS A 188 -23.58 -4.96 11.62
C LYS A 188 -24.87 -4.14 11.39
N THR A 189 -25.94 -4.78 10.92
CA THR A 189 -27.25 -4.11 10.67
C THR A 189 -28.17 -4.08 11.90
N HIS A 190 -27.78 -4.70 13.01
CA HIS A 190 -28.57 -4.76 14.25
C HIS A 190 -27.86 -4.08 15.45
N SER A 191 -26.83 -3.31 15.21
CA SER A 191 -26.13 -2.45 16.17
C SER A 191 -26.14 -1.01 15.71
#